data_0640b69db3e90b189609e98a1417b9bf
#
_entry.id   0640b69db3e90b189609e98a1417b9bf
#
_cell.length_a   1.000
_cell.length_b   1.000
_cell.length_c   1.000
_cell.angle_alpha   90.00
_cell.angle_beta   90.00
_cell.angle_gamma   90.00
#
_symmetry.space_group_name_H-M   'P 1'
#
loop_
_entity.id
_entity.type
_entity.pdbx_description
1 polymer ?
#
loop_
_entity_poly.entity_id
_entity_poly.type
_entity_poly.pdbx_seq_one_letter_code
_entity_poly.pdbx_strand_id
1 'polypeptide(L)'
;MRTATSILRMNADERGLKYADLTERLIGIFFSIHNELGHGFLESVYEQAFSVVLAENKIFFERQKAIPVWFHGQQVGEFRADLIVDGKVLVELKTGRDIEPAWEKQLLNYLRATEIEVGLLFNFGPNAQFKRYAFENNRKNPRNPRESAGKKSCGGSR
;
A
#
# COMPACT_ATOMS: atom_id res chain seq x y z
N MET A 1 -1.49 26.00 -7.74
CA MET A 1 -0.96 24.62 -7.54
C MET A 1 -1.41 24.12 -6.21
N ARG A 2 -2.23 23.09 -6.19
CA ARG A 2 -2.56 22.42 -4.93
C ARG A 2 -1.35 21.58 -4.53
N THR A 3 -0.77 21.87 -3.39
CA THR A 3 0.36 21.14 -2.84
C THR A 3 -0.10 19.73 -2.41
N ALA A 4 0.84 18.77 -2.37
CA ALA A 4 0.57 17.41 -1.86
C ALA A 4 -0.16 17.41 -0.51
N THR A 5 0.10 18.40 0.34
CA THR A 5 -0.54 18.62 1.63
C THR A 5 -2.05 18.87 1.51
N SER A 6 -2.52 19.52 0.43
CA SER A 6 -3.96 19.80 0.27
C SER A 6 -4.75 18.57 -0.20
N ILE A 7 -4.10 17.67 -0.94
CA ILE A 7 -4.71 16.39 -1.35
C ILE A 7 -4.84 15.44 -0.14
N LEU A 8 -3.84 15.44 0.73
CA LEU A 8 -3.86 14.66 1.97
C LEU A 8 -4.97 15.11 2.93
N ARG A 9 -5.28 16.42 2.95
CA ARG A 9 -6.36 16.96 3.81
C ARG A 9 -7.77 16.57 3.36
N MET A 10 -7.96 16.22 2.09
CA MET A 10 -9.29 15.85 1.57
C MET A 10 -9.77 14.48 2.05
N ASN A 11 -8.84 13.65 2.54
CA ASN A 11 -9.13 12.29 3.03
C ASN A 11 -8.87 12.14 4.54
N ALA A 12 -8.71 13.26 5.25
CA ALA A 12 -8.57 13.24 6.69
C ALA A 12 -9.94 13.01 7.33
N ASP A 13 -10.07 11.99 8.14
CA ASP A 13 -11.18 11.88 9.06
C ASP A 13 -10.96 12.83 10.26
N GLU A 14 -11.97 12.98 11.10
CA GLU A 14 -11.88 13.86 12.27
C GLU A 14 -10.77 13.48 13.27
N ARG A 15 -10.15 12.32 13.09
CA ARG A 15 -9.07 11.78 13.93
C ARG A 15 -7.68 11.97 13.33
N GLY A 16 -7.59 12.66 12.17
CA GLY A 16 -6.37 12.86 11.44
C GLY A 16 -6.03 11.72 10.46
N LEU A 17 -4.98 11.92 9.68
CA LEU A 17 -4.51 10.93 8.70
C LEU A 17 -3.76 9.81 9.41
N LYS A 18 -4.25 8.60 9.25
CA LYS A 18 -3.55 7.42 9.76
C LYS A 18 -2.17 7.30 9.12
N TYR A 19 -1.14 7.18 9.96
CA TYR A 19 0.26 7.12 9.55
C TYR A 19 0.72 8.33 8.70
N ALA A 20 0.22 9.53 9.02
CA ALA A 20 0.51 10.74 8.25
C ALA A 20 2.01 11.00 8.09
N ASP A 21 2.80 10.90 9.15
CA ASP A 21 4.25 11.13 9.11
C ASP A 21 4.95 10.15 8.16
N LEU A 22 4.60 8.87 8.23
CA LEU A 22 5.18 7.85 7.36
C LEU A 22 4.78 8.06 5.90
N THR A 23 3.51 8.31 5.63
CA THR A 23 3.03 8.52 4.25
C THR A 23 3.61 9.79 3.63
N GLU A 24 3.76 10.87 4.38
CA GLU A 24 4.42 12.09 3.91
C GLU A 24 5.88 11.85 3.55
N ARG A 25 6.60 11.07 4.36
CA ARG A 25 7.98 10.68 4.07
C ARG A 25 8.07 9.85 2.79
N LEU A 26 7.18 8.89 2.61
CA LEU A 26 7.15 8.04 1.41
C LEU A 26 6.82 8.85 0.15
N ILE A 27 5.89 9.79 0.23
CA ILE A 27 5.57 10.70 -0.87
C ILE A 27 6.78 11.58 -1.20
N GLY A 28 7.48 12.09 -0.20
CA GLY A 28 8.71 12.86 -0.38
C GLY A 28 9.81 12.05 -1.06
N ILE A 29 10.00 10.79 -0.68
CA ILE A 29 10.93 9.85 -1.32
C ILE A 29 10.54 9.63 -2.79
N PHE A 30 9.26 9.42 -3.07
CA PHE A 30 8.75 9.27 -4.43
C PHE A 30 9.12 10.44 -5.34
N PHE A 31 8.84 11.67 -4.91
CA PHE A 31 9.18 12.86 -5.68
C PHE A 31 10.69 13.04 -5.85
N SER A 32 11.46 12.74 -4.82
CA SER A 32 12.93 12.79 -4.85
C SER A 32 13.49 11.82 -5.90
N ILE A 33 13.01 10.58 -5.93
CA ILE A 33 13.43 9.58 -6.92
C ILE A 33 13.03 10.02 -8.34
N HIS A 34 11.81 10.50 -8.51
CA HIS A 34 11.35 10.99 -9.82
C HIS A 34 12.19 12.18 -10.32
N ASN A 35 12.55 13.09 -9.42
CA ASN A 35 13.39 14.23 -9.76
C ASN A 35 14.81 13.82 -10.18
N GLU A 36 15.37 12.79 -9.55
CA GLU A 36 16.72 12.32 -9.87
C GLU A 36 16.78 11.42 -11.09
N LEU A 37 15.87 10.45 -11.21
CA LEU A 37 15.88 9.45 -12.26
C LEU A 37 15.04 9.84 -13.47
N GLY A 38 14.04 10.69 -13.32
CA GLY A 38 13.07 10.96 -14.37
C GLY A 38 12.15 9.77 -14.62
N HIS A 39 11.53 9.74 -15.78
CA HIS A 39 10.65 8.67 -16.24
C HIS A 39 11.32 7.81 -17.31
N GLY A 40 10.73 6.65 -17.63
CA GLY A 40 11.14 5.80 -18.74
C GLY A 40 11.85 4.52 -18.33
N PHE A 41 12.19 4.34 -17.05
CA PHE A 41 12.70 3.07 -16.56
C PHE A 41 11.57 2.08 -16.29
N LEU A 42 11.93 0.80 -16.18
CA LEU A 42 11.03 -0.25 -15.72
C LEU A 42 10.67 -0.05 -14.23
N GLU A 43 9.51 -0.54 -13.82
CA GLU A 43 9.04 -0.47 -12.43
C GLU A 43 10.08 -1.02 -11.44
N SER A 44 10.79 -2.09 -11.80
CA SER A 44 11.82 -2.69 -10.95
C SER A 44 12.98 -1.75 -10.61
N VAL A 45 13.32 -0.82 -11.49
CA VAL A 45 14.34 0.20 -11.22
C VAL A 45 13.88 1.15 -10.12
N TYR A 46 12.65 1.62 -10.19
CA TYR A 46 12.07 2.51 -9.17
C TYR A 46 11.88 1.81 -7.84
N GLU A 47 11.51 0.53 -7.86
CA GLU A 47 11.41 -0.29 -6.65
C GLU A 47 12.77 -0.43 -5.96
N GLN A 48 13.83 -0.67 -6.71
CA GLN A 48 15.19 -0.71 -6.18
C GLN A 48 15.61 0.66 -5.62
N ALA A 49 15.32 1.74 -6.33
CA ALA A 49 15.63 3.09 -5.87
C ALA A 49 14.90 3.41 -4.55
N PHE A 50 13.63 3.06 -4.44
CA PHE A 50 12.88 3.17 -3.20
C PHE A 50 13.53 2.39 -2.07
N SER A 51 13.94 1.16 -2.33
CA SER A 51 14.57 0.30 -1.35
C SER A 51 15.88 0.89 -0.83
N VAL A 52 16.68 1.48 -1.70
CA VAL A 52 17.93 2.18 -1.31
C VAL A 52 17.61 3.33 -0.35
N VAL A 53 16.67 4.20 -0.69
CA VAL A 53 16.35 5.37 0.15
C VAL A 53 15.70 4.96 1.47
N LEU A 54 14.83 3.95 1.47
CA LEU A 54 14.24 3.42 2.71
C LEU A 54 15.31 2.86 3.65
N ALA A 55 16.27 2.11 3.11
CA ALA A 55 17.39 1.58 3.89
C ALA A 55 18.28 2.69 4.46
N GLU A 56 18.61 3.71 3.67
CA GLU A 56 19.36 4.90 4.12
C GLU A 56 18.67 5.64 5.27
N ASN A 57 17.35 5.68 5.25
CA ASN A 57 16.53 6.31 6.29
C ASN A 57 16.19 5.36 7.46
N LYS A 58 16.70 4.13 7.44
CA LYS A 58 16.43 3.10 8.45
C LYS A 58 14.93 2.81 8.65
N ILE A 59 14.18 2.88 7.57
CA ILE A 59 12.77 2.51 7.53
C ILE A 59 12.67 1.04 7.13
N PHE A 60 12.02 0.23 7.97
CA PHE A 60 11.81 -1.19 7.66
C PHE A 60 10.85 -1.35 6.48
N PHE A 61 11.15 -2.28 5.59
CA PHE A 61 10.30 -2.61 4.45
C PHE A 61 10.49 -4.06 3.99
N GLU A 62 9.47 -4.58 3.35
CA GLU A 62 9.50 -5.88 2.67
C GLU A 62 9.18 -5.65 1.19
N ARG A 63 9.93 -6.34 0.32
CA ARG A 63 9.72 -6.26 -1.13
C ARG A 63 9.02 -7.52 -1.63
N GLN A 64 8.16 -7.34 -2.65
CA GLN A 64 7.53 -8.45 -3.37
C GLN A 64 6.93 -9.49 -2.42
N LYS A 65 6.32 -9.02 -1.35
CA LYS A 65 5.71 -9.90 -0.35
C LYS A 65 4.48 -10.58 -0.93
N ALA A 66 4.49 -11.90 -0.88
CA ALA A 66 3.36 -12.72 -1.31
C ALA A 66 2.20 -12.59 -0.33
N ILE A 67 1.04 -12.23 -0.85
CA ILE A 67 -0.20 -12.07 -0.07
C ILE A 67 -1.26 -13.00 -0.64
N PRO A 68 -1.72 -14.00 0.13
CA PRO A 68 -2.73 -14.93 -0.34
C PRO A 68 -4.12 -14.30 -0.37
N VAL A 69 -4.90 -14.66 -1.38
CA VAL A 69 -6.31 -14.31 -1.48
C VAL A 69 -7.14 -15.53 -1.13
N TRP A 70 -8.04 -15.39 -0.18
CA TRP A 70 -8.86 -16.47 0.36
C TRP A 70 -10.33 -16.33 -0.06
N PHE A 71 -10.94 -17.46 -0.38
CA PHE A 71 -12.36 -17.55 -0.69
C PHE A 71 -12.91 -18.87 -0.12
N HIS A 72 -13.95 -18.80 0.70
CA HIS A 72 -14.56 -19.97 1.36
C HIS A 72 -13.54 -20.89 2.05
N GLY A 73 -12.54 -20.29 2.73
CA GLY A 73 -11.51 -21.06 3.45
C GLY A 73 -10.41 -21.66 2.58
N GLN A 74 -10.45 -21.42 1.27
CA GLN A 74 -9.46 -21.91 0.32
C GLN A 74 -8.67 -20.76 -0.31
N GLN A 75 -7.39 -20.97 -0.51
CA GLN A 75 -6.58 -20.01 -1.23
C GLN A 75 -6.89 -20.10 -2.73
N VAL A 76 -7.45 -19.01 -3.27
CA VAL A 76 -7.86 -18.94 -4.68
C VAL A 76 -6.90 -18.10 -5.53
N GLY A 77 -5.94 -17.45 -4.90
CA GLY A 77 -4.93 -16.66 -5.59
C GLY A 77 -3.88 -16.12 -4.65
N GLU A 78 -2.89 -15.49 -5.25
CA GLU A 78 -1.80 -14.81 -4.57
C GLU A 78 -1.43 -13.58 -5.37
N PHE A 79 -1.15 -12.48 -4.69
CA PHE A 79 -0.54 -11.32 -5.33
C PHE A 79 0.74 -10.93 -4.59
N ARG A 80 1.57 -10.10 -5.25
CA ARG A 80 2.79 -9.58 -4.67
C ARG A 80 2.68 -8.07 -4.58
N ALA A 81 2.75 -7.55 -3.36
CA ALA A 81 2.88 -6.12 -3.14
C ALA A 81 4.33 -5.70 -3.46
N ASP A 82 4.50 -4.61 -4.21
CA ASP A 82 5.84 -4.11 -4.53
C ASP A 82 6.62 -3.81 -3.25
N LEU A 83 6.04 -3.04 -2.35
CA LEU A 83 6.61 -2.74 -1.04
C LEU A 83 5.53 -2.77 0.05
N ILE A 84 5.90 -3.29 1.21
CA ILE A 84 5.16 -3.07 2.46
C ILE A 84 6.11 -2.36 3.40
N VAL A 85 5.78 -1.14 3.78
CA VAL A 85 6.63 -0.27 4.58
C VAL A 85 6.18 -0.28 6.03
N ASP A 86 7.10 -0.64 6.91
CA ASP A 86 6.92 -0.73 8.37
C ASP A 86 5.70 -1.58 8.79
N GLY A 87 5.33 -2.54 7.95
CA GLY A 87 4.13 -3.36 8.14
C GLY A 87 2.81 -2.58 8.11
N LYS A 88 2.82 -1.30 7.73
CA LYS A 88 1.70 -0.36 7.89
C LYS A 88 1.16 0.20 6.59
N VAL A 89 2.03 0.36 5.60
CA VAL A 89 1.67 0.99 4.32
C VAL A 89 2.03 0.08 3.17
N LEU A 90 1.03 -0.23 2.35
CA LEU A 90 1.21 -0.96 1.11
C LEU A 90 1.51 0.04 -0.01
N VAL A 91 2.59 -0.19 -0.74
CA VAL A 91 3.02 0.68 -1.85
C VAL A 91 3.01 -0.10 -3.14
N GLU A 92 2.33 0.45 -4.14
CA GLU A 92 2.34 -0.03 -5.53
C GLU A 92 3.01 1.00 -6.43
N LEU A 93 3.90 0.53 -7.27
CA LEU A 93 4.66 1.34 -8.22
C LEU A 93 4.18 1.07 -9.65
N LYS A 94 3.96 2.12 -10.40
CA LYS A 94 3.52 2.07 -11.79
C LYS A 94 4.35 3.02 -12.65
N THR A 95 4.38 2.74 -13.94
CA THR A 95 5.11 3.53 -14.94
C THR A 95 4.22 3.78 -16.16
N GLY A 96 3.13 4.49 -15.99
CA GLY A 96 2.23 4.85 -17.07
C GLY A 96 2.19 6.36 -17.31
N ARG A 97 1.52 6.77 -18.37
CA ARG A 97 1.33 8.19 -18.66
C ARG A 97 0.49 8.87 -17.56
N ASP A 98 -0.59 8.23 -17.17
CA ASP A 98 -1.50 8.67 -16.13
C ASP A 98 -1.89 7.50 -15.24
N ILE A 99 -2.40 7.79 -14.06
CA ILE A 99 -2.93 6.76 -13.17
C ILE A 99 -4.20 6.17 -13.79
N GLU A 100 -4.19 4.87 -13.99
CA GLU A 100 -5.31 4.13 -14.53
C GLU A 100 -6.29 3.69 -13.43
N PRO A 101 -7.62 3.79 -13.66
CA PRO A 101 -8.62 3.32 -12.68
C PRO A 101 -8.45 1.85 -12.27
N ALA A 102 -7.94 1.02 -13.17
CA ALA A 102 -7.66 -0.40 -12.87
C ALA A 102 -6.60 -0.56 -11.78
N TRP A 103 -5.59 0.30 -11.72
CA TRP A 103 -4.55 0.26 -10.69
C TRP A 103 -5.08 0.67 -9.33
N GLU A 104 -5.95 1.68 -9.30
CA GLU A 104 -6.63 2.10 -8.07
C GLU A 104 -7.48 0.98 -7.50
N LYS A 105 -8.26 0.32 -8.37
CA LYS A 105 -9.09 -0.83 -7.99
C LYS A 105 -8.24 -2.00 -7.48
N GLN A 106 -7.11 -2.26 -8.13
CA GLN A 106 -6.17 -3.29 -7.71
C GLN A 106 -5.65 -3.02 -6.29
N LEU A 107 -5.18 -1.80 -6.04
CA LEU A 107 -4.69 -1.41 -4.71
C LEU A 107 -5.78 -1.55 -3.64
N LEU A 108 -7.00 -1.10 -3.92
CA LEU A 108 -8.12 -1.25 -2.99
C LEU A 108 -8.44 -2.72 -2.70
N ASN A 109 -8.36 -3.59 -3.70
CA ASN A 109 -8.54 -5.03 -3.50
C ASN A 109 -7.43 -5.63 -2.63
N TYR A 110 -6.19 -5.17 -2.79
CA TYR A 110 -5.07 -5.60 -1.95
C TYR A 110 -5.25 -5.16 -0.49
N LEU A 111 -5.71 -3.94 -0.26
CA LEU A 111 -6.03 -3.46 1.09
C LEU A 111 -7.16 -4.27 1.73
N ARG A 112 -8.17 -4.67 0.93
CA ARG A 112 -9.25 -5.55 1.42
C ARG A 112 -8.80 -6.97 1.75
N ALA A 113 -7.79 -7.47 1.04
CA ALA A 113 -7.26 -8.82 1.24
C ALA A 113 -6.25 -8.90 2.39
N THR A 114 -5.85 -7.78 2.97
CA THR A 114 -4.85 -7.67 4.04
C THR A 114 -5.43 -6.96 5.26
N GLU A 115 -4.67 -6.92 6.34
CA GLU A 115 -4.98 -6.08 7.51
C GLU A 115 -4.38 -4.68 7.38
N ILE A 116 -3.67 -4.40 6.29
CA ILE A 116 -3.09 -3.10 6.01
C ILE A 116 -4.20 -2.13 5.59
N GLU A 117 -4.26 -0.99 6.24
CA GLU A 117 -5.34 -0.02 6.07
C GLU A 117 -4.95 1.18 5.20
N VAL A 118 -3.67 1.37 4.93
CA VAL A 118 -3.19 2.50 4.13
C VAL A 118 -2.40 1.99 2.93
N GLY A 119 -2.75 2.51 1.77
CA GLY A 119 -2.08 2.22 0.51
C GLY A 119 -1.66 3.48 -0.22
N LEU A 120 -0.52 3.42 -0.87
CA LEU A 120 0.00 4.44 -1.76
C LEU A 120 0.24 3.85 -3.14
N LEU A 121 -0.28 4.53 -4.14
CA LEU A 121 -0.02 4.25 -5.55
C LEU A 121 0.86 5.36 -6.10
N PHE A 122 2.06 5.01 -6.54
CA PHE A 122 3.01 5.93 -7.15
C PHE A 122 3.17 5.63 -8.63
N ASN A 123 2.97 6.64 -9.45
CA ASN A 123 3.19 6.54 -10.89
C ASN A 123 4.41 7.36 -11.31
N PHE A 124 5.47 6.65 -11.72
CA PHE A 124 6.69 7.22 -12.28
C PHE A 124 6.56 7.47 -13.80
N GLY A 125 5.48 8.15 -14.17
CA GLY A 125 5.28 8.59 -15.54
C GLY A 125 6.01 9.89 -15.87
N PRO A 126 5.74 10.49 -17.04
CA PRO A 126 6.28 11.81 -17.40
C PRO A 126 5.97 12.86 -16.33
N ASN A 127 4.80 12.80 -15.76
CA ASN A 127 4.42 13.55 -14.56
C ASN A 127 4.37 12.62 -13.36
N ALA A 128 5.00 13.02 -12.27
CA ALA A 128 4.91 12.29 -11.00
C ALA A 128 3.50 12.43 -10.44
N GLN A 129 2.79 11.31 -10.32
CA GLN A 129 1.43 11.27 -9.80
C GLN A 129 1.32 10.23 -8.69
N PHE A 130 0.52 10.52 -7.69
CA PHE A 130 0.26 9.55 -6.63
C PHE A 130 -1.20 9.60 -6.17
N LYS A 131 -1.63 8.49 -5.58
CA LYS A 131 -2.90 8.38 -4.87
C LYS A 131 -2.67 7.75 -3.50
N ARG A 132 -3.39 8.22 -2.51
CA ARG A 132 -3.40 7.66 -1.16
C ARG A 132 -4.79 7.16 -0.83
N TYR A 133 -4.85 5.94 -0.33
CA TYR A 133 -6.08 5.32 0.15
C TYR A 133 -5.93 4.94 1.61
N ALA A 134 -6.98 5.18 2.38
CA ALA A 134 -7.11 4.65 3.73
C ALA A 134 -8.40 3.84 3.82
N PHE A 135 -8.30 2.66 4.38
CA PHE A 135 -9.40 1.72 4.52
C PHE A 135 -9.51 1.31 5.98
N GLU A 136 -10.65 1.58 6.61
CA GLU A 136 -10.88 1.13 7.98
C GLU A 136 -11.31 -0.34 7.99
N ASN A 137 -10.46 -1.20 8.54
CA ASN A 137 -10.74 -2.62 8.72
C ASN A 137 -11.70 -2.92 9.90
N ASN A 138 -12.49 -1.96 10.31
CA ASN A 138 -13.47 -2.13 11.39
C ASN A 138 -14.60 -3.12 11.07
N ARG A 139 -14.68 -3.56 9.84
CA ARG A 139 -15.57 -4.65 9.43
C ARG A 139 -14.71 -5.87 9.21
N LYS A 140 -14.89 -6.89 10.05
CA LYS A 140 -14.39 -8.25 9.80
C LYS A 140 -14.61 -8.55 8.33
N ASN A 141 -13.53 -8.62 7.56
CA ASN A 141 -13.64 -8.86 6.14
C ASN A 141 -14.19 -10.28 5.95
N PRO A 142 -15.46 -10.46 5.51
CA PRO A 142 -16.02 -11.80 5.32
C PRO A 142 -15.29 -12.60 4.25
N ARG A 143 -14.32 -11.97 3.57
CA ARG A 143 -13.49 -12.59 2.54
C ARG A 143 -12.20 -13.20 3.06
N ASN A 144 -11.83 -12.93 4.33
CA ASN A 144 -10.66 -13.54 4.96
C ASN A 144 -11.07 -14.41 6.17
N PRO A 145 -11.30 -15.71 5.96
CA PRO A 145 -11.79 -16.61 7.00
C PRO A 145 -10.75 -16.94 8.07
N ARG A 146 -9.49 -16.51 7.93
CA ARG A 146 -8.47 -16.77 8.96
C ARG A 146 -8.75 -16.08 10.29
N GLU A 147 -9.44 -14.95 10.30
CA GLU A 147 -9.81 -14.27 11.55
C GLU A 147 -10.95 -14.95 12.30
N SER A 148 -11.83 -15.67 11.60
CA SER A 148 -12.93 -16.39 12.22
C SER A 148 -12.54 -17.74 12.83
N ALA A 149 -11.42 -18.32 12.38
CA ALA A 149 -10.93 -19.61 12.88
C ALA A 149 -10.09 -19.49 14.19
N GLY A 150 -9.65 -18.27 14.56
CA GLY A 150 -8.81 -18.03 15.73
C GLY A 150 -9.54 -17.95 17.07
N LYS A 151 -10.86 -18.07 17.10
CA LYS A 151 -11.67 -18.02 18.34
C LYS A 151 -12.62 -19.17 18.49
N LYS A 152 -12.20 -20.39 18.18
CA LYS A 152 -12.78 -21.55 18.85
C LYS A 152 -11.98 -21.76 20.12
N SER A 153 -12.44 -21.12 21.21
CA SER A 153 -12.10 -21.59 22.54
C SER A 153 -12.39 -23.07 22.57
N CYS A 154 -11.39 -23.86 22.90
CA CYS A 154 -11.61 -25.19 23.41
C CYS A 154 -12.41 -25.06 24.71
N GLY A 155 -13.72 -25.03 24.61
CA GLY A 155 -14.60 -25.39 25.70
C GLY A 155 -14.52 -26.91 25.80
N GLY A 156 -13.48 -27.38 26.46
CA GLY A 156 -13.47 -28.74 26.92
C GLY A 156 -14.53 -28.86 27.98
N SER A 157 -15.39 -29.79 27.83
CA SER A 157 -16.05 -30.43 28.96
C SER A 157 -16.47 -31.80 28.51
N ARG A 158 -15.80 -32.70 29.09
CA ARG A 158 -16.31 -33.98 29.66
C ARG A 158 -17.39 -34.69 28.86
#